data_3cddd73bc47c790b60c521cf9467a313
#
_entry.id   3cddd73bc47c790b60c521cf9467a313
#
_cell.length_a   1.000
_cell.length_b   1.000
_cell.length_c   1.000
_cell.angle_alpha   90.00
_cell.angle_beta   90.00
_cell.angle_gamma   90.00
#
_symmetry.space_group_name_H-M   'P 1'
#
loop_
_entity.id
_entity.type
_entity.pdbx_description
1 polymer ?
#
loop_
_entity_poly.entity_id
_entity_poly.type
_entity_poly.pdbx_seq_one_letter_code
_entity_poly.pdbx_strand_id
1 'polypeptide(L)'
;GVFILVGLDGDHHVRKLFTELEETWQHTNRVRIVFGFNPKLAEQLFAAADFCIVPSYFEPCGLTQLYSLYFATIPIVRKTGGLNDTVFDLADATPTKPINGYTFLDADIEGVNWIVGRALAEFLTPSYKERQKNACKVDISWTNSTKAYLEVYKKITSF
;
A
#
# COMPACT_ATOMS: atom_id res chain seq x y z
N GLY A 1 14.91 -11.19 0.96
CA GLY A 1 13.61 -10.74 1.48
C GLY A 1 12.64 -11.90 1.70
N VAL A 2 11.54 -11.59 2.32
CA VAL A 2 10.42 -12.52 2.53
C VAL A 2 9.17 -11.88 1.92
N PHE A 3 8.39 -12.67 1.20
CA PHE A 3 7.10 -12.28 0.65
C PHE A 3 5.98 -12.95 1.44
N ILE A 4 5.03 -12.16 1.93
CA ILE A 4 3.86 -12.65 2.66
C ILE A 4 2.61 -12.07 2.02
N LEU A 5 1.66 -12.91 1.66
CA LEU A 5 0.35 -12.52 1.18
C LEU A 5 -0.71 -12.95 2.19
N VAL A 6 -1.57 -12.00 2.58
CA VAL A 6 -2.74 -12.27 3.41
C VAL A 6 -3.96 -11.70 2.71
N GLY A 7 -4.99 -12.51 2.53
CA GLY A 7 -6.20 -12.05 1.88
C GLY A 7 -7.31 -13.08 1.83
N LEU A 8 -8.49 -12.61 1.39
CA LEU A 8 -9.61 -13.51 1.13
C LEU A 8 -9.41 -14.23 -0.21
N ASP A 9 -9.76 -15.49 -0.24
CA ASP A 9 -9.86 -16.28 -1.46
C ASP A 9 -11.22 -16.02 -2.11
N GLY A 10 -11.25 -15.11 -3.07
CA GLY A 10 -12.48 -14.83 -3.83
C GLY A 10 -12.72 -15.79 -5.01
N ASP A 11 -11.66 -16.38 -5.54
CA ASP A 11 -11.68 -17.21 -6.74
C ASP A 11 -10.82 -18.47 -6.55
N HIS A 12 -11.43 -19.63 -6.84
CA HIS A 12 -10.76 -20.94 -6.68
C HIS A 12 -9.52 -21.06 -7.59
N HIS A 13 -9.54 -20.49 -8.79
CA HIS A 13 -8.39 -20.50 -9.70
C HIS A 13 -7.22 -19.68 -9.13
N VAL A 14 -7.51 -18.49 -8.63
CA VAL A 14 -6.51 -17.63 -7.98
C VAL A 14 -5.92 -18.30 -6.74
N ARG A 15 -6.76 -18.91 -5.91
CA ARG A 15 -6.30 -19.68 -4.75
C ARG A 15 -5.33 -20.79 -5.15
N LYS A 16 -5.66 -21.57 -6.19
CA LYS A 16 -4.82 -22.64 -6.70
C LYS A 16 -3.44 -22.11 -7.13
N LEU A 17 -3.40 -21.04 -7.91
CA LEU A 17 -2.14 -20.43 -8.37
C LEU A 17 -1.25 -20.01 -7.21
N PHE A 18 -1.81 -19.37 -6.20
CA PHE A 18 -1.04 -18.95 -5.02
C PHE A 18 -0.59 -20.13 -4.15
N THR A 19 -1.38 -21.20 -4.07
CA THR A 19 -0.97 -22.43 -3.37
C THR A 19 0.22 -23.09 -4.09
N GLU A 20 0.15 -23.22 -5.40
CA GLU A 20 1.25 -23.75 -6.23
C GLU A 20 2.52 -22.89 -6.11
N LEU A 21 2.36 -21.58 -6.03
CA LEU A 21 3.48 -20.66 -5.79
C LEU A 21 4.13 -20.91 -4.42
N GLU A 22 3.34 -21.02 -3.35
CA GLU A 22 3.86 -21.32 -2.01
C GLU A 22 4.59 -22.66 -1.97
N GLU A 23 4.00 -23.72 -2.55
CA GLU A 23 4.61 -25.05 -2.65
C GLU A 23 5.94 -25.03 -3.39
N THR A 24 6.02 -24.26 -4.49
CA THR A 24 7.25 -24.11 -5.28
C THR A 24 8.39 -23.49 -4.45
N TRP A 25 8.08 -22.55 -3.57
CA TRP A 25 9.07 -21.80 -2.80
C TRP A 25 9.16 -22.19 -1.33
N GLN A 26 8.39 -23.20 -0.86
CA GLN A 26 8.34 -23.62 0.55
C GLN A 26 9.72 -23.98 1.14
N HIS A 27 10.60 -24.57 0.32
CA HIS A 27 11.94 -24.95 0.73
C HIS A 27 12.84 -23.75 1.12
N THR A 28 12.49 -22.56 0.67
CA THR A 28 13.25 -21.33 0.98
C THR A 28 12.81 -20.66 2.27
N ASN A 29 11.63 -20.97 2.79
CA ASN A 29 10.94 -20.25 3.87
C ASN A 29 10.76 -18.73 3.58
N ARG A 30 10.76 -18.32 2.30
CA ARG A 30 10.67 -16.90 1.88
C ARG A 30 9.33 -16.50 1.29
N VAL A 31 8.44 -17.45 1.10
CA VAL A 31 7.08 -17.19 0.61
C VAL A 31 6.09 -17.78 1.60
N ARG A 32 5.09 -16.98 1.98
CA ARG A 32 3.96 -17.42 2.82
C ARG A 32 2.66 -16.83 2.29
N ILE A 33 1.64 -17.66 2.19
CA ILE A 33 0.34 -17.27 1.72
C ILE A 33 -0.70 -17.72 2.76
N VAL A 34 -1.46 -16.75 3.27
CA VAL A 34 -2.47 -16.99 4.30
C VAL A 34 -3.82 -16.55 3.74
N PHE A 35 -4.66 -17.52 3.43
CA PHE A 35 -6.03 -17.26 3.03
C PHE A 35 -6.93 -17.12 4.25
N GLY A 36 -7.78 -16.10 4.22
CA GLY A 36 -8.75 -15.83 5.25
C GLY A 36 -8.69 -14.41 5.80
N PHE A 37 -9.73 -14.03 6.51
CA PHE A 37 -9.81 -12.73 7.18
C PHE A 37 -9.10 -12.81 8.54
N ASN A 38 -7.96 -12.20 8.67
CA ASN A 38 -7.16 -12.17 9.90
C ASN A 38 -6.63 -10.74 10.19
N PRO A 39 -7.46 -9.87 10.79
CA PRO A 39 -7.07 -8.48 11.07
C PRO A 39 -5.84 -8.36 11.97
N LYS A 40 -5.72 -9.22 12.97
CA LYS A 40 -4.59 -9.21 13.90
C LYS A 40 -3.26 -9.53 13.19
N LEU A 41 -3.28 -10.53 12.31
CA LEU A 41 -2.10 -10.86 11.50
C LEU A 41 -1.77 -9.72 10.52
N ALA A 42 -2.79 -9.13 9.88
CA ALA A 42 -2.60 -8.00 8.98
C ALA A 42 -1.93 -6.81 9.68
N GLU A 43 -2.39 -6.45 10.88
CA GLU A 43 -1.79 -5.39 11.70
C GLU A 43 -0.32 -5.69 12.03
N GLN A 44 -0.01 -6.92 12.44
CA GLN A 44 1.36 -7.35 12.73
C GLN A 44 2.26 -7.29 11.49
N LEU A 45 1.73 -7.64 10.33
CA LEU A 45 2.47 -7.56 9.07
C LEU A 45 2.71 -6.12 8.65
N PHE A 46 1.74 -5.22 8.78
CA PHE A 46 1.99 -3.80 8.54
C PHE A 46 3.08 -3.25 9.46
N ALA A 47 3.11 -3.66 10.72
CA ALA A 47 4.13 -3.20 11.66
C ALA A 47 5.53 -3.79 11.40
N ALA A 48 5.63 -4.95 10.74
CA ALA A 48 6.87 -5.68 10.53
C ALA A 48 7.46 -5.57 9.11
N ALA A 49 6.65 -5.21 8.12
CA ALA A 49 7.06 -5.19 6.72
C ALA A 49 7.82 -3.90 6.36
N ASP A 50 8.73 -4.01 5.41
CA ASP A 50 9.41 -2.86 4.80
C ASP A 50 8.55 -2.21 3.71
N PHE A 51 7.83 -3.05 2.95
CA PHE A 51 7.00 -2.64 1.81
C PHE A 51 5.64 -3.33 1.85
N CYS A 52 4.62 -2.64 1.34
CA CYS A 52 3.30 -3.18 1.10
C CYS A 52 2.89 -2.95 -0.36
N ILE A 53 2.64 -4.02 -1.11
CA ILE A 53 2.29 -3.93 -2.54
C ILE A 53 0.78 -3.97 -2.70
N VAL A 54 0.22 -2.95 -3.39
CA VAL A 54 -1.22 -2.82 -3.67
C VAL A 54 -1.43 -2.58 -5.17
N PRO A 55 -1.39 -3.63 -6.00
CA PRO A 55 -1.44 -3.52 -7.45
C PRO A 55 -2.87 -3.55 -8.00
N SER A 56 -3.81 -2.94 -7.34
CA SER A 56 -5.23 -2.99 -7.66
C SER A 56 -5.55 -2.45 -9.06
N TYR A 57 -6.38 -3.16 -9.82
CA TYR A 57 -6.95 -2.63 -11.07
C TYR A 57 -7.95 -1.50 -10.81
N PHE A 58 -8.69 -1.60 -9.73
CA PHE A 58 -9.66 -0.61 -9.29
C PHE A 58 -9.65 -0.52 -7.77
N GLU A 59 -9.53 0.70 -7.23
CA GLU A 59 -9.47 0.95 -5.79
C GLU A 59 -10.16 2.28 -5.45
N PRO A 60 -11.42 2.28 -5.04
CA PRO A 60 -12.16 3.52 -4.78
C PRO A 60 -11.52 4.41 -3.71
N CYS A 61 -11.11 3.83 -2.61
CA CYS A 61 -10.48 4.52 -1.49
C CYS A 61 -9.15 3.87 -1.11
N GLY A 62 -9.17 2.57 -0.81
CA GLY A 62 -8.06 1.82 -0.27
C GLY A 62 -7.82 2.11 1.21
N LEU A 63 -7.84 1.06 2.02
CA LEU A 63 -7.42 1.17 3.43
C LEU A 63 -6.02 0.58 3.61
N THR A 64 -5.63 -0.36 2.77
CA THR A 64 -4.36 -1.07 2.85
C THR A 64 -3.16 -0.13 2.82
N GLN A 65 -3.12 0.82 1.88
CA GLN A 65 -2.04 1.80 1.80
C GLN A 65 -2.08 2.80 2.98
N LEU A 66 -3.26 3.12 3.51
CA LEU A 66 -3.38 4.00 4.67
C LEU A 66 -2.82 3.34 5.93
N TYR A 67 -3.16 2.07 6.17
CA TYR A 67 -2.55 1.30 7.26
C TYR A 67 -1.03 1.15 7.05
N SER A 68 -0.60 0.90 5.83
CA SER A 68 0.82 0.83 5.48
C SER A 68 1.55 2.13 5.89
N LEU A 69 1.04 3.29 5.47
CA LEU A 69 1.59 4.59 5.83
C LEU A 69 1.60 4.82 7.35
N TYR A 70 0.53 4.44 8.05
CA TYR A 70 0.43 4.59 9.49
C TYR A 70 1.54 3.84 10.25
N PHE A 71 1.90 2.65 9.78
CA PHE A 71 3.00 1.85 10.36
C PHE A 71 4.38 2.16 9.76
N ALA A 72 4.51 3.17 8.90
CA ALA A 72 5.74 3.50 8.16
C ALA A 72 6.25 2.35 7.26
N THR A 73 5.40 1.42 6.92
CA THR A 73 5.61 0.45 5.85
C THR A 73 5.37 1.13 4.52
N ILE A 74 6.35 1.12 3.62
CA ILE A 74 6.27 1.92 2.42
C ILE A 74 5.36 1.29 1.37
N PRO A 75 4.25 1.94 0.98
CA PRO A 75 3.35 1.41 -0.04
C PRO A 75 3.96 1.50 -1.44
N ILE A 76 3.77 0.42 -2.20
CA ILE A 76 4.04 0.33 -3.64
C ILE A 76 2.69 0.13 -4.31
N VAL A 77 2.15 1.15 -4.96
CA VAL A 77 0.75 1.12 -5.42
C VAL A 77 0.61 1.42 -6.90
N ARG A 78 -0.40 0.82 -7.52
CA ARG A 78 -0.83 1.27 -8.85
C ARG A 78 -1.61 2.58 -8.73
N LYS A 79 -1.36 3.52 -9.65
CA LYS A 79 -2.08 4.80 -9.72
C LYS A 79 -3.52 4.60 -10.15
N THR A 80 -4.42 4.38 -9.19
CA THR A 80 -5.86 4.28 -9.42
C THR A 80 -6.63 4.73 -8.18
N GLY A 81 -7.73 5.48 -8.37
CA GLY A 81 -8.62 5.94 -7.33
C GLY A 81 -7.89 6.48 -6.08
N GLY A 82 -8.31 6.04 -4.90
CA GLY A 82 -7.76 6.50 -3.62
C GLY A 82 -6.27 6.20 -3.41
N LEU A 83 -5.70 5.23 -4.12
CA LEU A 83 -4.25 5.00 -4.08
C LEU A 83 -3.49 6.20 -4.68
N ASN A 84 -3.97 6.74 -5.79
CA ASN A 84 -3.40 7.92 -6.44
C ASN A 84 -3.57 9.21 -5.62
N ASP A 85 -4.58 9.25 -4.75
CA ASP A 85 -4.87 10.42 -3.92
C ASP A 85 -4.05 10.46 -2.63
N THR A 86 -3.47 9.32 -2.21
CA THR A 86 -2.86 9.15 -0.90
C THR A 86 -1.38 8.76 -0.94
N VAL A 87 -0.91 8.19 -2.05
CA VAL A 87 0.50 7.76 -2.20
C VAL A 87 1.18 8.59 -3.29
N PHE A 88 2.29 9.24 -2.92
CA PHE A 88 3.03 10.16 -3.77
C PHE A 88 4.47 9.68 -3.95
N ASP A 89 4.89 9.59 -5.21
CA ASP A 89 6.26 9.31 -5.62
C ASP A 89 6.95 10.57 -6.15
N LEU A 90 8.18 10.49 -6.57
CA LEU A 90 9.01 11.61 -7.01
C LEU A 90 8.33 12.49 -8.09
N ALA A 91 7.62 11.87 -9.03
CA ALA A 91 6.91 12.58 -10.10
C ALA A 91 5.68 13.37 -9.61
N ASP A 92 5.12 13.00 -8.45
CA ASP A 92 3.89 13.59 -7.90
C ASP A 92 4.17 14.49 -6.70
N ALA A 93 5.43 14.53 -6.25
CA ALA A 93 5.81 15.22 -5.03
C ALA A 93 5.65 16.74 -5.14
N THR A 94 5.03 17.31 -4.12
CA THR A 94 4.90 18.76 -3.91
C THR A 94 5.21 19.10 -2.44
N PRO A 95 5.38 20.36 -2.07
CA PRO A 95 5.57 20.73 -0.65
C PRO A 95 4.42 20.25 0.26
N THR A 96 3.20 20.15 -0.27
CA THR A 96 2.01 19.67 0.47
C THR A 96 1.74 18.18 0.31
N LYS A 97 2.40 17.52 -0.66
CA LYS A 97 2.31 16.09 -0.96
C LYS A 97 3.73 15.51 -1.06
N PRO A 98 4.44 15.39 0.07
CA PRO A 98 5.79 14.84 0.05
C PRO A 98 5.81 13.38 -0.33
N ILE A 99 6.94 12.90 -0.88
CA ILE A 99 7.10 11.48 -1.22
C ILE A 99 6.83 10.61 0.01
N ASN A 100 5.96 9.60 -0.15
CA ASN A 100 5.61 8.67 0.93
C ASN A 100 5.47 7.22 0.47
N GLY A 101 5.65 6.95 -0.82
CA GLY A 101 5.57 5.62 -1.39
C GLY A 101 6.12 5.55 -2.81
N TYR A 102 5.83 4.47 -3.49
CA TYR A 102 6.18 4.23 -4.89
C TYR A 102 4.92 4.03 -5.71
N THR A 103 4.89 4.58 -6.92
CA THR A 103 3.72 4.50 -7.79
C THR A 103 4.08 4.00 -9.18
N PHE A 104 3.17 3.25 -9.81
CA PHE A 104 3.28 2.76 -11.19
C PHE A 104 1.93 2.82 -11.91
N LEU A 105 1.93 2.77 -13.22
CA LEU A 105 0.73 2.92 -14.07
C LEU A 105 0.26 1.60 -14.65
N ASP A 106 1.19 0.85 -15.26
CA ASP A 106 0.87 -0.31 -16.06
C ASP A 106 0.55 -1.52 -15.18
N ALA A 107 -0.67 -2.03 -15.32
CA ALA A 107 -1.18 -3.14 -14.49
C ALA A 107 -0.76 -4.50 -15.09
N ASP A 108 0.52 -4.67 -15.35
CA ASP A 108 1.13 -5.87 -15.91
C ASP A 108 2.37 -6.31 -15.12
N ILE A 109 2.95 -7.41 -15.53
CA ILE A 109 4.13 -8.00 -14.87
C ILE A 109 5.34 -7.05 -14.99
N GLU A 110 5.49 -6.34 -16.10
CA GLU A 110 6.63 -5.46 -16.37
C GLU A 110 6.58 -4.22 -15.49
N GLY A 111 5.42 -3.59 -15.36
CA GLY A 111 5.18 -2.46 -14.47
C GLY A 111 5.43 -2.82 -12.99
N VAL A 112 4.92 -3.98 -12.55
CA VAL A 112 5.16 -4.46 -11.18
C VAL A 112 6.64 -4.78 -10.95
N ASN A 113 7.30 -5.47 -11.87
CA ASN A 113 8.71 -5.81 -11.74
C ASN A 113 9.59 -4.56 -11.71
N TRP A 114 9.30 -3.59 -12.58
CA TRP A 114 10.03 -2.32 -12.63
C TRP A 114 9.94 -1.57 -11.30
N ILE A 115 8.74 -1.41 -10.75
CA ILE A 115 8.56 -0.62 -9.52
C ILE A 115 9.10 -1.33 -8.29
N VAL A 116 8.92 -2.66 -8.19
CA VAL A 116 9.48 -3.46 -7.10
C VAL A 116 11.01 -3.45 -7.17
N GLY A 117 11.59 -3.61 -8.37
CA GLY A 117 13.04 -3.51 -8.58
C GLY A 117 13.59 -2.16 -8.12
N ARG A 118 12.92 -1.05 -8.47
CA ARG A 118 13.28 0.29 -8.02
C ARG A 118 13.17 0.44 -6.50
N ALA A 119 12.09 -0.01 -5.89
CA ALA A 119 11.90 0.06 -4.44
C ALA A 119 12.99 -0.72 -3.68
N LEU A 120 13.33 -1.92 -4.16
CA LEU A 120 14.40 -2.73 -3.58
C LEU A 120 15.79 -2.08 -3.76
N ALA A 121 16.07 -1.45 -4.90
CA ALA A 121 17.32 -0.73 -5.13
C ALA A 121 17.47 0.51 -4.22
N GLU A 122 16.36 1.15 -3.88
CA GLU A 122 16.34 2.29 -2.95
C GLU A 122 16.27 1.88 -1.48
N PHE A 123 16.11 0.59 -1.16
CA PHE A 123 15.97 0.12 0.22
C PHE A 123 17.13 0.57 1.13
N LEU A 124 16.80 1.08 2.30
CA LEU A 124 17.71 1.66 3.31
C LEU A 124 18.52 2.90 2.85
N THR A 125 18.31 3.41 1.64
CA THR A 125 18.90 4.67 1.18
C THR A 125 18.28 5.89 1.88
N PRO A 126 18.88 7.08 1.74
CA PRO A 126 18.24 8.32 2.24
C PRO A 126 16.84 8.56 1.66
N SER A 127 16.61 8.23 0.38
CA SER A 127 15.30 8.34 -0.28
C SER A 127 14.24 7.45 0.38
N TYR A 128 14.59 6.20 0.71
CA TYR A 128 13.70 5.29 1.44
C TYR A 128 13.36 5.83 2.84
N LYS A 129 14.37 6.29 3.59
CA LYS A 129 14.17 6.87 4.92
C LYS A 129 13.32 8.13 4.91
N GLU A 130 13.44 8.93 3.87
CA GLU A 130 12.60 10.12 3.68
C GLU A 130 11.13 9.73 3.47
N ARG A 131 10.85 8.69 2.66
CA ARG A 131 9.49 8.15 2.50
C ARG A 131 8.93 7.67 3.83
N GLN A 132 9.68 6.92 4.62
CA GLN A 132 9.25 6.48 5.96
C GLN A 132 8.90 7.65 6.86
N LYS A 133 9.77 8.66 6.92
CA LYS A 133 9.55 9.87 7.71
C LYS A 133 8.30 10.62 7.27
N ASN A 134 8.00 10.66 5.99
CA ASN A 134 6.82 11.33 5.46
C ASN A 134 5.57 10.48 5.65
N ALA A 135 5.66 9.16 5.52
CA ALA A 135 4.57 8.23 5.81
C ALA A 135 4.03 8.42 7.24
N CYS A 136 4.92 8.48 8.24
CA CYS A 136 4.54 8.73 9.64
C CYS A 136 3.82 10.07 9.89
N LYS A 137 3.87 11.02 8.96
CA LYS A 137 3.22 12.31 9.08
C LYS A 137 1.84 12.38 8.46
N VAL A 138 1.46 11.34 7.71
CA VAL A 138 0.15 11.29 7.08
C VAL A 138 -0.91 11.12 8.16
N ASP A 139 -1.73 12.15 8.35
CA ASP A 139 -2.84 12.10 9.29
C ASP A 139 -4.07 11.50 8.64
N ILE A 140 -4.35 10.24 8.96
CA ILE A 140 -5.52 9.48 8.52
C ILE A 140 -6.66 9.49 9.54
N SER A 141 -6.56 10.34 10.57
CA SER A 141 -7.56 10.39 11.65
C SER A 141 -8.88 11.03 11.19
N TRP A 142 -9.94 10.67 11.88
CA TRP A 142 -11.26 11.29 11.72
C TRP A 142 -11.24 12.79 12.03
N THR A 143 -10.29 13.28 12.81
CA THR A 143 -10.17 14.71 13.12
C THR A 143 -10.04 15.59 11.88
N ASN A 144 -9.24 15.16 10.89
CA ASN A 144 -9.12 15.86 9.61
C ASN A 144 -10.35 15.68 8.72
N SER A 145 -10.85 14.45 8.61
CA SER A 145 -12.05 14.16 7.83
C SER A 145 -13.25 14.93 8.35
N THR A 146 -13.43 15.01 9.67
CA THR A 146 -14.52 15.77 10.29
C THR A 146 -14.50 17.25 9.92
N LYS A 147 -13.34 17.87 9.87
CA LYS A 147 -13.22 19.29 9.44
C LYS A 147 -13.73 19.47 8.01
N ALA A 148 -13.35 18.57 7.09
CA ALA A 148 -13.80 18.63 5.71
C ALA A 148 -15.33 18.43 5.60
N TYR A 149 -15.90 17.47 6.34
CA TYR A 149 -17.35 17.28 6.41
C TYR A 149 -18.07 18.52 6.93
N LEU A 150 -17.58 19.14 8.00
CA LEU A 150 -18.17 20.37 8.57
C LEU A 150 -18.17 21.52 7.56
N GLU A 151 -17.13 21.69 6.78
CA GLU A 151 -17.10 22.70 5.72
C GLU A 151 -18.12 22.45 4.62
N VAL A 152 -18.36 21.18 4.24
CA VAL A 152 -19.43 20.83 3.30
C VAL A 152 -20.80 21.14 3.90
N TYR A 153 -21.05 20.76 5.15
CA TYR A 153 -22.33 21.05 5.80
C TYR A 153 -22.59 22.55 5.93
N LYS A 154 -21.60 23.37 6.30
CA LYS A 154 -21.75 24.82 6.35
C LYS A 154 -22.18 25.40 4.98
N LYS A 155 -21.57 24.91 3.89
CA LYS A 155 -21.93 25.37 2.54
C LYS A 155 -23.38 24.99 2.13
N ILE A 156 -23.87 23.85 2.59
CA ILE A 156 -25.22 23.38 2.26
C ILE A 156 -26.28 24.07 3.13
N THR A 157 -25.94 24.44 4.38
CA THR A 157 -26.88 25.03 5.32
C THR A 157 -26.87 26.55 5.36
N SER A 158 -25.96 27.21 4.64
CA SER A 158 -25.90 28.67 4.50
C SER A 158 -26.83 29.18 3.38
N PHE A 159 -28.12 28.86 3.46
CA PHE A 159 -29.20 29.47 2.68
C PHE A 159 -30.03 30.41 3.53
#